data_495cfc3d859d87cf9cbfd7c1f15cee81
#
_entry.id   495cfc3d859d87cf9cbfd7c1f15cee81
#
_cell.length_a   1.000
_cell.length_b   1.000
_cell.length_c   1.000
_cell.angle_alpha   90.00
_cell.angle_beta   90.00
_cell.angle_gamma   90.00
#
_symmetry.space_group_name_H-M   'P 1'
#
loop_
_entity.id
_entity.type
_entity.pdbx_description
1 polymer ?
#
loop_
_entity_poly.entity_id
_entity_poly.type
_entity_poly.pdbx_seq_one_letter_code
_entity_poly.pdbx_strand_id
1 'polypeptide(L)'
;MQVLKFGGSSVANAENISKVAVIVSKAIQKETTILVVSALGGVTDQLIEIGIKAATGNESYKEQIQLLEHKHLETVRALLHIQ
;
A
#
# COMPACT_ATOMS: atom_id res chain seq x y z
N MET A 1 -24.51 3.29 -7.93
CA MET A 1 -23.10 2.86 -7.87
C MET A 1 -22.19 4.06 -7.65
N GLN A 2 -21.19 3.91 -6.81
CA GLN A 2 -20.21 4.97 -6.56
C GLN A 2 -18.79 4.43 -6.70
N VAL A 3 -17.84 5.33 -6.94
CA VAL A 3 -16.42 5.00 -7.01
C VAL A 3 -15.70 5.80 -5.94
N LEU A 4 -14.94 5.10 -5.07
CA LEU A 4 -14.11 5.74 -4.06
C LEU A 4 -12.64 5.51 -4.42
N LYS A 5 -11.86 6.59 -4.40
CA LYS A 5 -10.42 6.51 -4.67
C LYS A 5 -9.65 6.99 -3.46
N PHE A 6 -8.67 6.18 -3.03
CA PHE A 6 -7.78 6.52 -1.93
C PHE A 6 -6.35 6.58 -2.45
N GLY A 7 -5.74 7.75 -2.34
CA GLY A 7 -4.36 7.96 -2.78
C GLY A 7 -3.33 7.40 -1.80
N GLY A 8 -2.05 7.57 -2.13
CA GLY A 8 -0.95 6.98 -1.36
C GLY A 8 -0.88 7.41 0.10
N SER A 9 -1.24 8.66 0.43
CA SER A 9 -1.25 9.10 1.82
C SER A 9 -2.35 8.43 2.65
N SER A 10 -3.49 8.12 2.02
CA SER A 10 -4.60 7.44 2.69
C SER A 10 -4.31 5.96 2.97
N VAL A 11 -3.42 5.35 2.19
CA VAL A 11 -3.02 3.94 2.35
C VAL A 11 -1.54 3.82 2.68
N ALA A 12 -0.99 4.83 3.36
CA ALA A 12 0.44 4.89 3.65
C ALA A 12 0.91 3.83 4.65
N ASN A 13 0.05 3.45 5.58
CA ASN A 13 0.38 2.52 6.66
C ASN A 13 -0.88 1.82 7.17
N ALA A 14 -0.70 0.87 8.09
CA ALA A 14 -1.80 0.08 8.62
C ALA A 14 -2.88 0.93 9.31
N GLU A 15 -2.47 1.95 10.06
CA GLU A 15 -3.42 2.83 10.75
C GLU A 15 -4.34 3.54 9.75
N ASN A 16 -3.78 4.10 8.68
CA ASN A 16 -4.55 4.80 7.67
C ASN A 16 -5.44 3.84 6.88
N ILE A 17 -4.94 2.65 6.55
CA ILE A 17 -5.73 1.62 5.86
C ILE A 17 -6.93 1.20 6.73
N SER A 18 -6.75 1.09 8.04
CA SER A 18 -7.86 0.79 8.95
C SER A 18 -8.95 1.85 8.87
N LYS A 19 -8.58 3.12 8.76
CA LYS A 19 -9.56 4.22 8.58
C LYS A 19 -10.31 4.10 7.26
N VAL A 20 -9.59 3.75 6.18
CA VAL A 20 -10.19 3.51 4.87
C VAL A 20 -11.19 2.36 4.95
N ALA A 21 -10.85 1.29 5.64
CA ALA A 21 -11.74 0.14 5.79
C ALA A 21 -13.07 0.53 6.46
N VAL A 22 -13.04 1.41 7.45
CA VAL A 22 -14.25 1.91 8.10
C VAL A 22 -15.11 2.70 7.11
N ILE A 23 -14.49 3.59 6.33
CA ILE A 23 -15.20 4.38 5.33
C ILE A 23 -15.86 3.47 4.28
N VAL A 24 -15.12 2.49 3.78
CA VAL A 24 -15.61 1.55 2.77
C VAL A 24 -16.75 0.69 3.33
N SER A 25 -16.63 0.22 4.56
CA SER A 25 -17.67 -0.58 5.22
C SER A 25 -19.00 0.17 5.28
N LYS A 26 -18.96 1.47 5.56
CA LYS A 26 -20.16 2.31 5.57
C LYS A 26 -20.69 2.55 4.17
N ALA A 27 -19.81 2.79 3.20
CA ALA A 27 -20.21 3.08 1.83
C ALA A 27 -20.93 1.91 1.17
N ILE A 28 -20.44 0.69 1.36
CA ILE A 28 -21.04 -0.50 0.73
C ILE A 28 -22.40 -0.86 1.31
N GLN A 29 -22.72 -0.37 2.50
CA GLN A 29 -24.06 -0.55 3.08
C GLN A 29 -25.11 0.31 2.38
N LYS A 30 -24.68 1.40 1.74
CA LYS A 30 -25.60 2.34 1.08
C LYS A 30 -25.81 1.99 -0.38
N GLU A 31 -24.76 1.60 -1.08
CA GLU A 31 -24.84 1.26 -2.50
C GLU A 31 -23.63 0.48 -2.95
N THR A 32 -23.71 -0.10 -4.15
CA THR A 32 -22.58 -0.78 -4.78
C THR A 32 -21.44 0.20 -4.95
N THR A 33 -20.25 -0.19 -4.49
CA THR A 33 -19.08 0.68 -4.45
C THR A 33 -17.92 0.01 -5.16
N ILE A 34 -17.27 0.76 -6.07
CA ILE A 34 -15.98 0.38 -6.65
C ILE A 34 -14.90 1.09 -5.86
N LEU A 35 -13.93 0.33 -5.40
CA LEU A 35 -12.83 0.85 -4.62
C LEU A 35 -11.55 0.86 -5.46
N VAL A 36 -10.91 2.03 -5.56
CA VAL A 36 -9.63 2.19 -6.23
C VAL A 36 -8.61 2.68 -5.21
N VAL A 37 -7.52 1.95 -5.06
CA VAL A 37 -6.46 2.30 -4.13
C VAL A 37 -5.12 2.46 -4.84
N SER A 38 -4.26 3.27 -4.25
CA SER A 38 -2.88 3.45 -4.69
C SER A 38 -1.99 2.37 -4.05
N ALA A 39 -0.73 2.34 -4.44
CA ALA A 39 0.30 1.63 -3.69
C ALA A 39 0.45 2.27 -2.29
N LEU A 40 1.03 1.54 -1.35
CA LEU A 40 1.37 2.08 -0.03
C LEU A 40 2.24 3.33 -0.18
N GLY A 41 2.12 4.27 0.76
CA GLY A 41 2.83 5.54 0.70
C GLY A 41 4.32 5.37 0.44
N GLY A 42 4.83 6.07 -0.57
CA GLY A 42 6.24 6.06 -0.94
C GLY A 42 6.68 4.85 -1.76
N VAL A 43 5.84 3.85 -1.96
CA VAL A 43 6.24 2.61 -2.66
C VAL A 43 6.50 2.84 -4.14
N THR A 44 5.71 3.68 -4.80
CA THR A 44 5.94 3.97 -6.23
C THR A 44 7.34 4.54 -6.45
N ASP A 45 7.75 5.52 -5.65
CA ASP A 45 9.08 6.11 -5.75
C ASP A 45 10.17 5.09 -5.41
N GLN A 46 9.93 4.23 -4.43
CA GLN A 46 10.88 3.17 -4.08
C GLN A 46 11.07 2.18 -5.22
N LEU A 47 9.99 1.81 -5.92
CA LEU A 47 10.07 0.91 -7.05
C LEU A 47 10.85 1.52 -8.21
N ILE A 48 10.66 2.80 -8.48
CA ILE A 48 11.41 3.53 -9.51
C ILE A 48 12.90 3.52 -9.15
N GLU A 49 13.25 3.84 -7.93
CA GLU A 49 14.64 3.85 -7.45
C GLU A 49 15.27 2.46 -7.55
N ILE A 50 14.56 1.42 -7.14
CA ILE A 50 15.03 0.04 -7.24
C ILE A 50 15.32 -0.32 -8.71
N GLY A 51 14.41 0.05 -9.62
CA GLY A 51 14.58 -0.19 -11.05
C GLY A 51 15.81 0.49 -11.62
N ILE A 52 16.06 1.74 -11.25
CA ILE A 52 17.24 2.49 -11.69
C ILE A 52 18.52 1.82 -11.18
N LYS A 53 18.56 1.43 -9.92
CA LYS A 53 19.73 0.76 -9.34
C LYS A 53 20.01 -0.56 -10.02
N ALA A 54 18.99 -1.37 -10.25
CA ALA A 54 19.15 -2.65 -10.94
C ALA A 54 19.68 -2.44 -12.36
N ALA A 55 19.14 -1.45 -13.08
CA ALA A 55 19.55 -1.16 -14.46
C ALA A 55 20.98 -0.66 -14.56
N THR A 56 21.49 0.01 -13.53
CA THR A 56 22.86 0.54 -13.51
C THR A 56 23.88 -0.41 -12.86
N GLY A 57 23.45 -1.61 -12.48
CA GLY A 57 24.35 -2.61 -11.89
C GLY A 57 24.64 -2.40 -10.41
N ASN A 58 23.87 -1.55 -9.73
CA ASN A 58 24.03 -1.32 -8.30
C ASN A 58 23.31 -2.42 -7.52
N GLU A 59 24.09 -3.32 -6.90
CA GLU A 59 23.56 -4.50 -6.20
C GLU A 59 22.73 -4.17 -4.97
N SER A 60 22.77 -2.93 -4.46
CA SER A 60 21.96 -2.56 -3.28
C SER A 60 20.46 -2.62 -3.54
N TYR A 61 20.03 -2.76 -4.80
CA TYR A 61 18.61 -2.93 -5.10
C TYR A 61 18.02 -4.18 -4.43
N LYS A 62 18.84 -5.21 -4.21
CA LYS A 62 18.39 -6.46 -3.58
C LYS A 62 17.95 -6.24 -2.13
N GLU A 63 18.71 -5.44 -1.37
CA GLU A 63 18.35 -5.08 -0.01
C GLU A 63 17.08 -4.24 0.02
N GLN A 64 16.94 -3.34 -0.94
CA GLN A 64 15.75 -2.48 -1.02
C GLN A 64 14.48 -3.27 -1.32
N ILE A 65 14.58 -4.30 -2.16
CA ILE A 65 13.46 -5.22 -2.40
C ILE A 65 13.04 -5.91 -1.11
N GLN A 66 14.02 -6.37 -0.32
CA GLN A 66 13.73 -7.03 0.96
C GLN A 66 13.06 -6.09 1.94
N LEU A 67 13.50 -4.83 2.01
CA LEU A 67 12.88 -3.82 2.87
C LEU A 67 11.43 -3.52 2.42
N LEU A 68 11.21 -3.47 1.13
CA LEU A 68 9.89 -3.25 0.56
C LEU A 68 8.94 -4.39 0.92
N GLU A 69 9.41 -5.63 0.78
CA GLU A 69 8.65 -6.82 1.17
C GLU A 69 8.32 -6.80 2.66
N HIS A 70 9.32 -6.50 3.49
CA HIS A 70 9.13 -6.41 4.94
C HIS A 70 8.06 -5.39 5.32
N LYS A 71 8.07 -4.22 4.69
CA LYS A 71 7.09 -3.17 4.93
C LYS A 71 5.67 -3.68 4.65
N HIS A 72 5.48 -4.38 3.54
CA HIS A 72 4.17 -4.91 3.19
C HIS A 72 3.72 -6.01 4.15
N LEU A 73 4.62 -6.93 4.50
CA LEU A 73 4.30 -8.00 5.43
C LEU A 73 3.96 -7.49 6.83
N GLU A 74 4.70 -6.49 7.32
CA GLU A 74 4.42 -5.87 8.60
C GLU A 74 3.07 -5.15 8.59
N THR A 75 2.73 -4.51 7.48
CA THR A 75 1.43 -3.86 7.32
C THR A 75 0.30 -4.89 7.37
N VAL A 76 0.46 -6.01 6.67
CA VAL A 76 -0.52 -7.12 6.68
C VAL A 76 -0.69 -7.67 8.10
N ARG A 77 0.40 -7.91 8.80
CA ARG A 77 0.36 -8.44 10.16
C ARG A 77 -0.38 -7.50 11.11
N ALA A 78 -0.12 -6.20 10.98
CA ALA A 78 -0.78 -5.20 11.82
C ALA A 78 -2.28 -5.13 11.55
N LEU A 79 -2.68 -5.22 10.27
CA LEU A 79 -4.10 -5.13 9.88
C LEU A 79 -4.89 -6.37 10.24
N LEU A 80 -4.29 -7.55 10.06
CA LEU A 80 -4.97 -8.82 10.26
C LEU A 80 -4.64 -9.48 11.59
N HIS A 81 -3.83 -8.83 12.42
CA HIS A 81 -3.39 -9.36 13.72
C HIS A 81 -2.76 -10.76 13.60
N ILE A 82 -2.04 -11.00 12.50
CA ILE A 82 -1.32 -12.26 12.27
C ILE A 82 0.06 -12.16 12.93
N GLN A 83 0.46 -13.24 13.62
CA GLN A 83 1.76 -13.31 14.27
C GLN A 83 2.77 -14.10 13.44
#